data_c297ff59f4b413eff562aced2b99b0df
#
_entry.id   c297ff59f4b413eff562aced2b99b0df
#
_cell.length_a   1.000
_cell.length_b   1.000
_cell.length_c   1.000
_cell.angle_alpha   90.00
_cell.angle_beta   90.00
_cell.angle_gamma   90.00
#
_symmetry.space_group_name_H-M   'P 1'
#
loop_
_entity.id
_entity.type
_entity.pdbx_description
1 polymer ?
#
loop_
_entity_poly.entity_id
_entity_poly.type
_entity_poly.pdbx_seq_one_letter_code
_entity_poly.pdbx_strand_id
1 'polypeptide(L)'
;MLTTIRRSLEHGAFAVEDETGLYRYSGQFPDGSISGTAEQVEFDELLDRPATRVVVLSPNHGTEEFLDIVERMGLHKVSYNVGWTAWLDIAPDGVNKSTAAERVRASLGIPRDRVVAVGDGRNDLEFLAWAGAGGGRGVAMGQAPSDVLEVASEATGADVDHGLADLLNSID
;
A
#
# COMPACT_ATOMS: atom_id res chain seq x y z
N MET A 1 -4.74 -0.25 -18.76
CA MET A 1 -3.78 0.05 -17.69
C MET A 1 -2.64 -0.96 -17.67
N LEU A 2 -2.85 -2.24 -17.34
CA LEU A 2 -1.77 -3.24 -17.20
C LEU A 2 -0.90 -3.38 -18.46
N THR A 3 -1.50 -3.38 -19.65
CA THR A 3 -0.78 -3.38 -20.94
C THR A 3 0.13 -2.16 -21.13
N THR A 4 -0.29 -0.98 -20.63
CA THR A 4 0.53 0.23 -20.68
C THR A 4 1.73 0.10 -19.75
N ILE A 5 1.52 -0.41 -18.54
CA ILE A 5 2.59 -0.64 -17.57
C ILE A 5 3.61 -1.64 -18.12
N ARG A 6 3.16 -2.74 -18.73
CA ARG A 6 4.04 -3.73 -19.36
C ARG A 6 4.96 -3.13 -20.44
N ARG A 7 4.45 -2.21 -21.23
CA ARG A 7 5.27 -1.53 -22.27
C ARG A 7 6.40 -0.68 -21.69
N SER A 8 6.19 -0.13 -20.49
CA SER A 8 7.18 0.67 -19.79
C SER A 8 8.13 -0.19 -18.92
N LEU A 9 7.71 -1.40 -18.56
CA LEU A 9 8.41 -2.34 -17.69
C LEU A 9 8.41 -3.74 -18.33
N GLU A 10 9.10 -3.89 -19.47
CA GLU A 10 9.07 -5.12 -20.30
C GLU A 10 9.46 -6.40 -19.55
N HIS A 11 10.36 -6.30 -18.58
CA HIS A 11 10.86 -7.42 -17.77
C HIS A 11 10.25 -7.46 -16.37
N GLY A 12 9.15 -6.74 -16.15
CA GLY A 12 8.44 -6.75 -14.88
C GLY A 12 7.71 -8.08 -14.63
N ALA A 13 7.51 -8.39 -13.36
CA ALA A 13 6.54 -9.39 -12.94
C ALA A 13 5.22 -8.68 -12.58
N PHE A 14 4.11 -9.29 -12.96
CA PHE A 14 2.77 -8.71 -12.85
C PHE A 14 1.86 -9.67 -12.11
N ALA A 15 1.09 -9.16 -11.15
CA ALA A 15 0.05 -9.93 -10.49
C ALA A 15 -1.25 -9.12 -10.42
N VAL A 16 -2.36 -9.81 -10.46
CA VAL A 16 -3.70 -9.26 -10.26
C VAL A 16 -4.43 -10.07 -9.20
N GLU A 17 -5.15 -9.38 -8.33
CA GLU A 17 -6.02 -9.99 -7.32
C GLU A 17 -7.47 -9.75 -7.75
N ASP A 18 -8.28 -10.79 -7.72
CA ASP A 18 -9.71 -10.69 -8.00
C ASP A 18 -10.55 -10.45 -6.73
N GLU A 19 -11.86 -10.32 -6.87
CA GLU A 19 -12.78 -10.09 -5.77
C GLU A 19 -12.85 -11.23 -4.74
N THR A 20 -12.34 -12.41 -5.08
CA THR A 20 -12.28 -13.58 -4.18
C THR A 20 -10.97 -13.64 -3.39
N GLY A 21 -10.01 -12.77 -3.70
CA GLY A 21 -8.66 -12.79 -3.13
C GLY A 21 -7.71 -13.77 -3.81
N LEU A 22 -8.10 -14.32 -4.97
CA LEU A 22 -7.21 -15.15 -5.77
C LEU A 22 -6.24 -14.25 -6.56
N TYR A 23 -4.95 -14.52 -6.38
CA TYR A 23 -3.89 -13.92 -7.20
C TYR A 23 -3.63 -14.74 -8.45
N ARG A 24 -3.54 -14.07 -9.60
CA ARG A 24 -2.96 -14.61 -10.83
C ARG A 24 -1.73 -13.78 -11.17
N TYR A 25 -0.63 -14.42 -11.51
CA TYR A 25 0.61 -13.71 -11.76
C TYR A 25 1.40 -14.26 -12.95
N SER A 26 2.15 -13.37 -13.58
CA SER A 26 3.08 -13.65 -14.68
C SER A 26 4.45 -13.06 -14.35
N GLY A 27 5.51 -13.79 -14.65
CA GLY A 27 6.87 -13.44 -14.27
C GLY A 27 7.29 -14.07 -12.93
N GLN A 28 8.38 -13.58 -12.36
CA GLN A 28 8.93 -14.13 -11.12
C GLN A 28 8.76 -13.14 -9.96
N PHE A 29 8.12 -13.59 -8.92
CA PHE A 29 8.01 -12.89 -7.65
C PHE A 29 8.88 -13.58 -6.60
N PRO A 30 9.50 -12.84 -5.67
CA PRO A 30 10.20 -13.45 -4.54
C PRO A 30 9.27 -14.33 -3.70
N ASP A 31 9.81 -15.40 -3.15
CA ASP A 31 9.04 -16.32 -2.31
C ASP A 31 8.34 -15.58 -1.16
N GLY A 32 7.04 -15.85 -0.98
CA GLY A 32 6.23 -15.25 0.07
C GLY A 32 5.82 -13.79 -0.17
N SER A 33 6.17 -13.18 -1.31
CA SER A 33 5.77 -11.80 -1.63
C SER A 33 4.32 -11.67 -2.08
N ILE A 34 3.73 -12.74 -2.62
CA ILE A 34 2.30 -12.86 -2.88
C ILE A 34 1.72 -13.78 -1.80
N SER A 35 0.83 -13.24 -0.96
CA SER A 35 0.18 -13.98 0.12
C SER A 35 -1.17 -14.54 -0.34
N GLY A 36 -1.55 -15.70 0.18
CA GLY A 36 -2.83 -16.34 -0.14
C GLY A 36 -2.73 -17.36 -1.27
N THR A 37 -3.86 -17.62 -1.93
CA THR A 37 -3.91 -18.54 -3.09
C THR A 37 -3.44 -17.81 -4.33
N ALA A 38 -2.44 -18.35 -5.01
CA ALA A 38 -1.87 -17.76 -6.21
C ALA A 38 -1.71 -18.78 -7.33
N GLU A 39 -1.94 -18.36 -8.56
CA GLU A 39 -1.83 -19.16 -9.78
C GLU A 39 -0.91 -18.45 -10.78
N GLN A 40 0.08 -19.15 -11.29
CA GLN A 40 0.93 -18.64 -12.36
C GLN A 40 0.24 -18.84 -13.71
N VAL A 41 0.18 -17.75 -14.47
CA VAL A 41 -0.50 -17.73 -15.78
C VAL A 41 0.33 -16.92 -16.79
N GLU A 42 -0.03 -17.00 -18.06
CA GLU A 42 0.52 -16.09 -19.07
C GLU A 42 -0.01 -14.66 -18.88
N PHE A 43 0.78 -13.67 -19.31
CA PHE A 43 0.42 -12.26 -19.07
C PHE A 43 -0.97 -11.91 -19.66
N ASP A 44 -1.32 -12.42 -20.82
CA ASP A 44 -2.57 -12.09 -21.49
C ASP A 44 -3.78 -12.60 -20.69
N GLU A 45 -3.64 -13.69 -19.95
CA GLU A 45 -4.68 -14.22 -19.05
C GLU A 45 -4.93 -13.31 -17.83
N LEU A 46 -3.96 -12.45 -17.46
CA LEU A 46 -4.19 -11.43 -16.43
C LEU A 46 -5.22 -10.38 -16.84
N LEU A 47 -5.45 -10.22 -18.15
CA LEU A 47 -6.36 -9.22 -18.72
C LEU A 47 -7.81 -9.72 -18.84
N ASP A 48 -8.06 -11.01 -18.66
CA ASP A 48 -9.34 -11.66 -18.95
C ASP A 48 -10.44 -11.33 -17.94
N ARG A 49 -10.08 -10.86 -16.74
CA ARG A 49 -11.03 -10.63 -15.64
C ARG A 49 -10.78 -9.29 -14.96
N PRO A 50 -11.81 -8.70 -14.35
CA PRO A 50 -11.63 -7.55 -13.47
C PRO A 50 -10.69 -7.88 -12.31
N ALA A 51 -9.92 -6.89 -11.89
CA ALA A 51 -9.02 -6.99 -10.75
C ALA A 51 -9.35 -5.91 -9.72
N THR A 52 -9.27 -6.27 -8.45
CA THR A 52 -9.40 -5.36 -7.29
C THR A 52 -8.06 -4.76 -6.89
N ARG A 53 -6.97 -5.41 -7.28
CA ARG A 53 -5.60 -4.98 -7.01
C ARG A 53 -4.67 -5.43 -8.14
N VAL A 54 -3.71 -4.59 -8.46
CA VAL A 54 -2.63 -4.92 -9.41
C VAL A 54 -1.29 -4.69 -8.70
N VAL A 55 -0.40 -5.65 -8.82
CA VAL A 55 0.96 -5.58 -8.30
C VAL A 55 1.94 -5.69 -9.45
N VAL A 56 2.93 -4.82 -9.46
CA VAL A 56 4.02 -4.85 -10.44
C VAL A 56 5.36 -4.81 -9.70
N LEU A 57 6.23 -5.76 -10.02
CA LEU A 57 7.60 -5.78 -9.54
C LEU A 57 8.54 -5.60 -10.72
N SER A 58 9.51 -4.71 -10.58
CA SER A 58 10.55 -4.52 -11.58
C SER A 58 11.93 -4.85 -10.99
N PRO A 59 12.44 -6.07 -11.23
CA PRO A 59 13.69 -6.51 -10.61
C PRO A 59 14.93 -5.79 -11.16
N ASN A 60 14.81 -5.13 -12.31
CA ASN A 60 15.93 -4.55 -13.03
C ASN A 60 16.07 -3.02 -12.85
N HIS A 61 15.16 -2.38 -12.12
CA HIS A 61 15.19 -0.94 -11.88
C HIS A 61 15.49 -0.64 -10.41
N GLY A 62 16.30 0.39 -10.17
CA GLY A 62 16.42 1.00 -8.86
C GLY A 62 15.11 1.75 -8.49
N THR A 63 14.91 2.01 -7.21
CA THR A 63 13.66 2.64 -6.71
C THR A 63 13.41 4.01 -7.35
N GLU A 64 14.43 4.86 -7.51
CA GLU A 64 14.30 6.20 -8.11
C GLU A 64 13.92 6.12 -9.59
N GLU A 65 14.61 5.29 -10.36
CA GLU A 65 14.31 5.11 -11.79
C GLU A 65 12.89 4.53 -11.98
N PHE A 66 12.49 3.61 -11.12
CA PHE A 66 11.16 3.02 -11.14
C PHE A 66 10.07 4.05 -10.83
N LEU A 67 10.30 4.94 -9.85
CA LEU A 67 9.41 6.05 -9.54
C LEU A 67 9.23 6.99 -10.75
N ASP A 68 10.32 7.37 -11.41
CA ASP A 68 10.27 8.20 -12.61
C ASP A 68 9.47 7.55 -13.75
N ILE A 69 9.57 6.23 -13.88
CA ILE A 69 8.80 5.48 -14.88
C ILE A 69 7.30 5.51 -14.52
N VAL A 70 6.96 5.26 -13.25
CA VAL A 70 5.58 5.27 -12.77
C VAL A 70 4.94 6.65 -12.93
N GLU A 71 5.64 7.73 -12.57
CA GLU A 71 5.15 9.09 -12.73
C GLU A 71 4.88 9.44 -14.21
N ARG A 72 5.80 9.06 -15.11
CA ARG A 72 5.64 9.27 -16.55
C ARG A 72 4.50 8.48 -17.18
N MET A 73 4.10 7.36 -16.60
CA MET A 73 2.94 6.61 -17.07
C MET A 73 1.62 7.34 -16.85
N GLY A 74 1.57 8.33 -15.94
CA GLY A 74 0.38 9.11 -15.68
C GLY A 74 -0.82 8.26 -15.29
N LEU A 75 -0.67 7.41 -14.28
CA LEU A 75 -1.75 6.55 -13.81
C LEU A 75 -2.90 7.40 -13.26
N HIS A 76 -4.03 7.41 -13.96
CA HIS A 76 -5.21 8.18 -13.58
C HIS A 76 -6.35 7.28 -13.13
N LYS A 77 -7.17 7.75 -12.20
CA LYS A 77 -8.34 7.05 -11.64
C LYS A 77 -7.98 5.75 -10.93
N VAL A 78 -6.82 5.73 -10.31
CA VAL A 78 -6.35 4.65 -9.44
C VAL A 78 -5.56 5.24 -8.28
N SER A 79 -5.61 4.58 -7.14
CA SER A 79 -4.68 4.81 -6.03
C SER A 79 -3.47 3.91 -6.23
N TYR A 80 -2.26 4.43 -6.07
CA TYR A 80 -1.08 3.58 -6.17
C TYR A 80 -0.03 3.96 -5.11
N ASN A 81 0.77 2.97 -4.74
CA ASN A 81 1.91 3.14 -3.86
C ASN A 81 3.13 2.48 -4.48
N VAL A 82 4.28 3.08 -4.26
CA VAL A 82 5.58 2.50 -4.58
C VAL A 82 6.25 2.09 -3.28
N GLY A 83 6.67 0.83 -3.22
CA GLY A 83 7.32 0.25 -2.05
C GLY A 83 8.79 0.64 -1.92
N TRP A 84 9.47 0.08 -0.92
CA TRP A 84 10.90 0.26 -0.66
C TRP A 84 11.82 -0.37 -1.73
N THR A 85 11.27 -1.21 -2.58
CA THR A 85 11.88 -1.77 -3.77
C THR A 85 11.09 -1.31 -4.98
N ALA A 86 11.50 -1.64 -6.19
CA ALA A 86 10.76 -1.35 -7.43
C ALA A 86 9.44 -2.16 -7.50
N TRP A 87 8.57 -1.90 -6.54
CA TRP A 87 7.26 -2.53 -6.31
C TRP A 87 6.16 -1.49 -6.40
N LEU A 88 5.21 -1.70 -7.30
CA LEU A 88 4.05 -0.85 -7.51
C LEU A 88 2.78 -1.62 -7.11
N ASP A 89 2.00 -1.03 -6.23
CA ASP A 89 0.72 -1.55 -5.76
C ASP A 89 -0.39 -0.60 -6.20
N ILE A 90 -1.35 -1.10 -6.96
CA ILE A 90 -2.42 -0.28 -7.54
C ILE A 90 -3.77 -0.82 -7.06
N ALA A 91 -4.58 0.07 -6.54
CA ALA A 91 -5.96 -0.16 -6.15
C ALA A 91 -6.92 0.75 -6.94
N PRO A 92 -8.23 0.48 -6.96
CA PRO A 92 -9.21 1.40 -7.50
C PRO A 92 -9.12 2.78 -6.85
N ASP A 93 -9.51 3.83 -7.60
CA ASP A 93 -9.50 5.21 -7.11
C ASP A 93 -10.27 5.35 -5.80
N GLY A 94 -9.68 6.07 -4.84
CA GLY A 94 -10.24 6.25 -3.51
C GLY A 94 -10.17 5.02 -2.59
N VAL A 95 -9.54 3.92 -3.01
CA VAL A 95 -9.27 2.77 -2.14
C VAL A 95 -7.87 2.91 -1.54
N ASN A 96 -7.82 3.20 -0.25
CA ASN A 96 -6.59 3.33 0.53
C ASN A 96 -6.82 2.88 1.98
N LYS A 97 -5.79 2.93 2.81
CA LYS A 97 -5.87 2.48 4.21
C LYS A 97 -6.92 3.29 5.01
N SER A 98 -7.04 4.59 4.77
CA SER A 98 -8.01 5.44 5.49
C SER A 98 -9.44 5.09 5.15
N THR A 99 -9.77 4.90 3.87
CA THR A 99 -11.13 4.56 3.43
C THR A 99 -11.56 3.17 3.89
N ALA A 100 -10.63 2.22 3.91
CA ALA A 100 -10.87 0.88 4.44
C ALA A 100 -11.09 0.91 5.96
N ALA A 101 -10.23 1.62 6.69
CA ALA A 101 -10.33 1.78 8.15
C ALA A 101 -11.63 2.49 8.56
N GLU A 102 -12.07 3.52 7.80
CA GLU A 102 -13.35 4.19 8.06
C GLU A 102 -14.53 3.23 7.94
N ARG A 103 -14.53 2.33 6.96
CA ARG A 103 -15.58 1.30 6.82
C ARG A 103 -15.60 0.35 8.00
N VAL A 104 -14.42 -0.14 8.42
CA VAL A 104 -14.29 -1.03 9.57
C VAL A 104 -14.75 -0.32 10.86
N ARG A 105 -14.23 0.89 11.11
CA ARG A 105 -14.60 1.71 12.25
C ARG A 105 -16.14 1.91 12.33
N ALA A 106 -16.74 2.32 11.21
CA ALA A 106 -18.17 2.56 11.14
C ALA A 106 -19.00 1.29 11.38
N SER A 107 -18.58 0.15 10.81
CA SER A 107 -19.27 -1.14 11.02
C SER A 107 -19.21 -1.63 12.46
N LEU A 108 -18.15 -1.26 13.19
CA LEU A 108 -17.98 -1.58 14.61
C LEU A 108 -18.57 -0.52 15.54
N GLY A 109 -19.10 0.59 15.02
CA GLY A 109 -19.65 1.69 15.82
C GLY A 109 -18.60 2.41 16.67
N ILE A 110 -17.32 2.34 16.34
CA ILE A 110 -16.24 2.97 17.10
C ILE A 110 -16.24 4.48 16.83
N PRO A 111 -16.28 5.36 17.87
CA PRO A 111 -16.12 6.80 17.71
C PRO A 111 -14.76 7.15 17.09
N ARG A 112 -14.69 8.25 16.33
CA ARG A 112 -13.44 8.65 15.65
C ARG A 112 -12.31 9.02 16.59
N ASP A 113 -12.64 9.60 17.72
CA ASP A 113 -11.70 9.96 18.80
C ASP A 113 -11.13 8.76 19.57
N ARG A 114 -11.65 7.56 19.30
CA ARG A 114 -11.16 6.29 19.87
C ARG A 114 -10.30 5.49 18.88
N VAL A 115 -9.84 6.12 17.81
CA VAL A 115 -9.00 5.48 16.78
C VAL A 115 -7.53 5.80 17.03
N VAL A 116 -6.69 4.79 16.91
CA VAL A 116 -5.23 4.93 16.81
C VAL A 116 -4.78 4.31 15.50
N ALA A 117 -4.18 5.13 14.62
CA ALA A 117 -3.54 4.67 13.39
C ALA A 117 -2.02 4.79 13.53
N VAL A 118 -1.29 3.77 13.13
CA VAL A 118 0.18 3.75 13.19
C VAL A 118 0.73 3.44 11.81
N GLY A 119 1.78 4.14 11.39
CA GLY A 119 2.41 3.92 10.10
C GLY A 119 3.83 4.46 10.02
N ASP A 120 4.59 3.98 9.02
CA ASP A 120 5.98 4.35 8.81
C ASP A 120 6.29 4.72 7.35
N GLY A 121 5.36 4.51 6.43
CA GLY A 121 5.56 4.72 5.00
C GLY A 121 4.63 5.78 4.41
N ARG A 122 4.97 6.25 3.19
CA ARG A 122 4.14 7.24 2.47
C ARG A 122 2.72 6.73 2.15
N ASN A 123 2.53 5.42 2.08
CA ASN A 123 1.22 4.79 1.96
C ASN A 123 0.36 4.91 3.24
N ASP A 124 0.92 5.45 4.32
CA ASP A 124 0.22 5.72 5.59
C ASP A 124 -0.19 7.19 5.75
N LEU A 125 0.27 8.10 4.89
CA LEU A 125 0.00 9.55 4.99
C LEU A 125 -1.48 9.85 5.21
N GLU A 126 -2.34 9.35 4.32
CA GLU A 126 -3.79 9.56 4.40
C GLU A 126 -4.41 8.86 5.62
N PHE A 127 -3.86 7.73 6.02
CA PHE A 127 -4.33 6.96 7.17
C PHE A 127 -4.04 7.68 8.50
N LEU A 128 -2.83 8.22 8.66
CA LEU A 128 -2.45 9.00 9.83
C LEU A 128 -3.23 10.31 9.91
N ALA A 129 -3.32 11.05 8.78
CA ALA A 129 -4.10 12.27 8.68
C ALA A 129 -5.58 12.03 9.01
N TRP A 130 -6.18 10.95 8.49
CA TRP A 130 -7.56 10.57 8.76
C TRP A 130 -7.83 10.34 10.25
N ALA A 131 -6.94 9.65 10.95
CA ALA A 131 -7.10 9.39 12.38
C ALA A 131 -7.01 10.69 13.19
N GLY A 132 -5.97 11.51 12.95
CA GLY A 132 -5.77 12.78 13.63
C GLY A 132 -6.91 13.78 13.40
N ALA A 133 -7.38 13.94 12.16
CA ALA A 133 -8.49 14.83 11.82
C ALA A 133 -9.84 14.43 12.48
N GLY A 134 -9.96 13.17 12.87
CA GLY A 134 -11.14 12.65 13.58
C GLY A 134 -11.11 12.84 15.09
N GLY A 135 -10.07 13.45 15.65
CA GLY A 135 -9.84 13.58 17.09
C GLY A 135 -9.19 12.34 17.73
N GLY A 136 -8.85 11.33 16.92
CA GLY A 136 -8.05 10.17 17.30
C GLY A 136 -6.55 10.45 17.20
N ARG A 137 -5.75 9.40 17.18
CA ARG A 137 -4.29 9.47 17.16
C ARG A 137 -3.74 8.92 15.84
N GLY A 138 -3.09 9.76 15.04
CA GLY A 138 -2.27 9.35 13.90
C GLY A 138 -0.80 9.34 14.32
N VAL A 139 -0.20 8.18 14.48
CA VAL A 139 1.13 8.00 15.07
C VAL A 139 2.13 7.56 14.02
N ALA A 140 3.16 8.37 13.77
CA ALA A 140 4.26 7.96 12.91
C ALA A 140 5.30 7.16 13.70
N MET A 141 5.85 6.11 13.09
CA MET A 141 7.02 5.40 13.64
C MET A 141 8.27 6.27 13.54
N GLY A 142 9.21 6.11 14.46
CA GLY A 142 10.40 6.94 14.52
C GLY A 142 11.33 6.89 13.30
N GLN A 143 11.30 5.82 12.53
CA GLN A 143 12.03 5.67 11.27
C GLN A 143 11.29 6.24 10.05
N ALA A 144 10.07 6.77 10.22
CA ALA A 144 9.26 7.27 9.10
C ALA A 144 9.95 8.47 8.39
N PRO A 145 9.75 8.62 7.07
CA PRO A 145 10.19 9.81 6.34
C PRO A 145 9.59 11.11 6.92
N SER A 146 10.26 12.25 6.69
CA SER A 146 9.86 13.54 7.24
C SER A 146 8.43 13.95 6.87
N ASP A 147 8.00 13.70 5.64
CA ASP A 147 6.64 13.98 5.16
C ASP A 147 5.57 13.16 5.90
N VAL A 148 5.90 11.94 6.33
CA VAL A 148 5.02 11.09 7.15
C VAL A 148 4.98 11.60 8.60
N LEU A 149 6.14 11.99 9.16
CA LEU A 149 6.23 12.57 10.50
C LEU A 149 5.44 13.89 10.61
N GLU A 150 5.48 14.73 9.57
CA GLU A 150 4.79 16.02 9.53
C GLU A 150 3.26 15.91 9.54
N VAL A 151 2.72 14.86 8.92
CA VAL A 151 1.28 14.63 8.82
C VAL A 151 0.69 13.97 10.06
N ALA A 152 1.51 13.27 10.84
CA ALA A 152 1.09 12.58 12.04
C ALA A 152 0.77 13.57 13.18
N SER A 153 -0.19 13.22 14.05
CA SER A 153 -0.48 14.00 15.26
C SER A 153 0.59 13.80 16.34
N GLU A 154 1.32 12.70 16.28
CA GLU A 154 2.40 12.34 17.21
C GLU A 154 3.35 11.32 16.59
N ALA A 155 4.50 11.10 17.24
CA ALA A 155 5.46 10.06 16.84
C ALA A 155 5.75 9.14 18.02
N THR A 156 6.07 7.88 17.71
CA THR A 156 6.59 6.90 18.67
C THR A 156 8.05 6.55 18.34
N GLY A 157 8.65 5.64 19.09
CA GLY A 157 9.99 5.13 18.80
C GLY A 157 10.08 4.41 17.46
N ALA A 158 11.30 4.15 17.01
CA ALA A 158 11.54 3.35 15.83
C ALA A 158 11.19 1.86 16.08
N ASP A 159 11.12 1.06 15.01
CA ASP A 159 10.91 -0.38 15.09
C ASP A 159 11.98 -1.08 15.93
N VAL A 160 13.25 -0.69 15.73
CA VAL A 160 14.40 -1.19 16.51
C VAL A 160 14.36 -0.83 17.99
N ASP A 161 13.63 0.21 18.35
CA ASP A 161 13.41 0.69 19.71
C ASP A 161 12.09 0.22 20.32
N HIS A 162 11.41 -0.74 19.65
CA HIS A 162 10.12 -1.27 20.07
C HIS A 162 8.96 -0.24 20.12
N GLY A 163 9.03 0.85 19.35
CA GLY A 163 8.09 1.96 19.42
C GLY A 163 6.63 1.58 19.27
N LEU A 164 6.28 0.61 18.42
CA LEU A 164 4.91 0.11 18.30
C LEU A 164 4.45 -0.59 19.58
N ALA A 165 5.30 -1.42 20.18
CA ALA A 165 4.95 -2.14 21.41
C ALA A 165 4.71 -1.18 22.58
N ASP A 166 5.57 -0.16 22.73
CA ASP A 166 5.43 0.88 23.76
C ASP A 166 4.14 1.68 23.57
N LEU A 167 3.82 2.04 22.31
CA LEU A 167 2.58 2.70 21.97
C LEU A 167 1.36 1.84 22.36
N LEU A 168 1.34 0.56 21.97
CA LEU A 168 0.23 -0.35 22.28
C LEU A 168 0.03 -0.54 23.78
N ASN A 169 1.12 -0.60 24.54
CA ASN A 169 1.07 -0.70 26.02
C ASN A 169 0.60 0.62 26.69
N SER A 170 0.57 1.72 25.98
CA SER A 170 0.09 3.04 26.48
C SER A 170 -1.40 3.29 26.17
N ILE A 171 -2.06 2.40 25.46
CA ILE A 171 -3.49 2.51 25.14
C ILE A 171 -4.30 1.86 26.26
N ASP A 172 -5.11 2.67 26.94
CA ASP A 172 -6.04 2.23 28.00
C ASP A 172 -7.40 1.71 27.41
#